data_f869a69d9dd7f568f87dfff40e8865bd
#
_entry.id   f869a69d9dd7f568f87dfff40e8865bd
#
_cell.length_a   1.000
_cell.length_b   1.000
_cell.length_c   1.000
_cell.angle_alpha   90.00
_cell.angle_beta   90.00
_cell.angle_gamma   90.00
#
_symmetry.space_group_name_H-M   'P 1'
#
loop_
_entity.id
_entity.type
_entity.pdbx_description
1 polymer ?
#
loop_
_entity_poly.entity_id
_entity_poly.type
_entity_poly.pdbx_seq_one_letter_code
_entity_poly.pdbx_strand_id
1 'polypeptide(L)'
;MKILIITQYFPPEVAAGANRAYEHAKRWVNLGSEVTVVTCFPNYPTGTIPEKYKGLKFFEEEIDGIRVIRTFTYATPNKGFFRRILAYFSFMFSSVIQSYNKIGKQDVIIASSPPYTIGISGMVLGKLKKIPFVFEVRDLWPESIIQLGQVKNKLIISILEHIELMMYRNAKLIIGISDPFVDFISSKGIDKEKIKIIKNGVNIELFNLKELDIQLKESLCLNDKFVVSYFGTFGLAQGIESIVRTAKILSNEPKIHFLLIGDGADRDKVLALKDELKLDNVSILKPIPKEELVSYYSISDLMLMPLRNLALFNSALPSKMFEIMAMKKPIVHTVDGEARKLLENEGVGRYVEAENPEKLAEAILTITKDSKWLSSAAENGRNLVMNKFNRDFLASEYLEILKRL
;
A
#
# COMPACT_ATOMS: atom_id res chain seq x y z
N MET A 1 -20.80 -4.45 17.11
CA MET A 1 -20.33 -5.67 16.45
C MET A 1 -18.96 -6.05 16.99
N LYS A 2 -18.69 -7.35 17.21
CA LYS A 2 -17.38 -7.86 17.66
C LYS A 2 -16.61 -8.40 16.46
N ILE A 3 -15.52 -7.74 16.11
CA ILE A 3 -14.74 -8.02 14.88
C ILE A 3 -13.36 -8.54 15.25
N LEU A 4 -13.00 -9.71 14.75
CA LEU A 4 -11.64 -10.22 14.83
C LEU A 4 -10.93 -9.99 13.50
N ILE A 5 -9.79 -9.28 13.54
CA ILE A 5 -8.88 -9.15 12.40
C ILE A 5 -7.65 -10.03 12.64
N ILE A 6 -7.28 -10.84 11.65
CA ILE A 6 -6.02 -11.57 11.63
C ILE A 6 -5.15 -10.95 10.55
N THR A 7 -4.01 -10.40 10.95
CA THR A 7 -3.05 -9.77 10.05
C THR A 7 -1.63 -9.95 10.57
N GLN A 8 -0.66 -10.15 9.71
CA GLN A 8 0.73 -10.32 10.17
C GLN A 8 1.35 -9.00 10.60
N TYR A 9 1.01 -7.91 9.93
CA TYR A 9 1.60 -6.60 10.17
C TYR A 9 0.58 -5.67 10.85
N PHE A 10 0.99 -5.07 11.96
CA PHE A 10 0.18 -4.12 12.73
C PHE A 10 1.09 -3.14 13.49
N PRO A 11 0.65 -1.91 13.83
CA PRO A 11 1.49 -0.97 14.57
C PRO A 11 2.21 -1.61 15.77
N PRO A 12 3.48 -1.20 16.04
CA PRO A 12 4.18 -0.03 15.52
C PRO A 12 4.86 -0.20 14.15
N GLU A 13 4.64 -1.32 13.46
CA GLU A 13 5.20 -1.53 12.12
C GLU A 13 4.55 -0.59 11.09
N VAL A 14 5.39 0.05 10.27
CA VAL A 14 4.94 0.96 9.21
C VAL A 14 5.02 0.22 7.88
N ALA A 15 3.89 -0.34 7.45
CA ALA A 15 3.73 -1.00 6.17
C ALA A 15 2.32 -0.77 5.63
N ALA A 16 2.13 -0.83 4.31
CA ALA A 16 0.81 -0.62 3.70
C ALA A 16 -0.26 -1.55 4.28
N GLY A 17 0.12 -2.80 4.61
CA GLY A 17 -0.74 -3.77 5.25
C GLY A 17 -1.11 -3.42 6.68
N ALA A 18 -0.13 -3.04 7.47
CA ALA A 18 -0.32 -2.60 8.85
C ALA A 18 -1.24 -1.38 8.92
N ASN A 19 -0.96 -0.38 8.08
CA ASN A 19 -1.73 0.86 8.06
C ASN A 19 -3.20 0.61 7.69
N ARG A 20 -3.51 -0.22 6.68
CA ARG A 20 -4.89 -0.51 6.29
C ARG A 20 -5.67 -1.21 7.40
N ALA A 21 -5.10 -2.26 7.98
CA ALA A 21 -5.76 -3.01 9.07
C ALA A 21 -6.01 -2.11 10.30
N TYR A 22 -5.00 -1.34 10.69
CA TYR A 22 -5.11 -0.40 11.81
C TYR A 22 -6.14 0.71 11.55
N GLU A 23 -6.10 1.30 10.39
CA GLU A 23 -6.98 2.41 10.02
C GLU A 23 -8.46 1.99 9.96
N HIS A 24 -8.76 0.77 9.48
CA HIS A 24 -10.10 0.23 9.56
C HIS A 24 -10.49 -0.10 11.01
N ALA A 25 -9.61 -0.77 11.75
CA ALA A 25 -9.86 -1.15 13.15
C ALA A 25 -10.18 0.07 14.02
N LYS A 26 -9.36 1.14 13.94
CA LYS A 26 -9.54 2.38 14.70
C LYS A 26 -10.90 3.03 14.40
N ARG A 27 -11.27 3.11 13.11
CA ARG A 27 -12.55 3.68 12.70
C ARG A 27 -13.74 2.85 13.15
N TRP A 28 -13.64 1.53 13.11
CA TRP A 28 -14.70 0.66 13.63
C TRP A 28 -14.88 0.76 15.13
N VAL A 29 -13.79 0.96 15.89
CA VAL A 29 -13.88 1.28 17.33
C VAL A 29 -14.61 2.60 17.52
N ASN A 30 -14.27 3.65 16.77
CA ASN A 30 -14.95 4.94 16.84
C ASN A 30 -16.45 4.85 16.44
N LEU A 31 -16.80 3.89 15.58
CA LEU A 31 -18.19 3.58 15.20
C LEU A 31 -18.89 2.61 16.16
N GLY A 32 -18.31 2.35 17.35
CA GLY A 32 -18.91 1.56 18.43
C GLY A 32 -18.77 0.04 18.25
N SER A 33 -17.86 -0.44 17.43
CA SER A 33 -17.53 -1.88 17.35
C SER A 33 -16.43 -2.25 18.35
N GLU A 34 -16.50 -3.47 18.89
CA GLU A 34 -15.39 -4.06 19.64
C GLU A 34 -14.45 -4.75 18.64
N VAL A 35 -13.21 -4.28 18.56
CA VAL A 35 -12.23 -4.82 17.60
C VAL A 35 -11.09 -5.51 18.33
N THR A 36 -10.87 -6.77 17.98
CA THR A 36 -9.70 -7.56 18.39
C THR A 36 -8.81 -7.83 17.18
N VAL A 37 -7.52 -7.62 17.34
CA VAL A 37 -6.52 -7.91 16.28
C VAL A 37 -5.58 -9.00 16.76
N VAL A 38 -5.46 -10.08 15.99
CA VAL A 38 -4.42 -11.10 16.17
C VAL A 38 -3.30 -10.80 15.16
N THR A 39 -2.11 -10.53 15.68
CA THR A 39 -0.94 -10.17 14.87
C THR A 39 0.34 -10.81 15.43
N CYS A 40 1.44 -10.70 14.72
CA CYS A 40 2.74 -11.15 15.24
C CYS A 40 3.45 -10.06 16.04
N PHE A 41 4.55 -10.45 16.71
CA PHE A 41 5.47 -9.45 17.26
C PHE A 41 6.07 -8.59 16.16
N PRO A 42 6.19 -7.26 16.38
CA PRO A 42 6.78 -6.36 15.40
C PRO A 42 8.22 -6.80 15.04
N ASN A 43 8.51 -6.90 13.76
CA ASN A 43 9.84 -7.30 13.28
C ASN A 43 10.14 -6.79 11.85
N TYR A 44 9.15 -6.26 11.16
CA TYR A 44 9.31 -5.77 9.78
C TYR A 44 9.84 -4.32 9.77
N PRO A 45 10.77 -3.94 8.86
CA PRO A 45 11.39 -4.79 7.83
C PRO A 45 12.70 -5.47 8.27
N THR A 46 13.23 -5.13 9.42
CA THR A 46 14.60 -5.45 9.87
C THR A 46 14.76 -6.89 10.35
N GLY A 47 13.68 -7.55 10.74
CA GLY A 47 13.70 -8.85 11.40
C GLY A 47 14.06 -8.76 12.90
N THR A 48 14.11 -7.56 13.46
CA THR A 48 14.44 -7.34 14.87
C THR A 48 13.19 -7.06 15.67
N ILE A 49 12.97 -7.85 16.71
CA ILE A 49 11.87 -7.63 17.66
C ILE A 49 12.30 -6.53 18.65
N PRO A 50 11.49 -5.46 18.82
CA PRO A 50 11.75 -4.40 19.78
C PRO A 50 11.92 -4.93 21.22
N GLU A 51 12.72 -4.25 22.02
CA GLU A 51 13.09 -4.67 23.39
C GLU A 51 11.87 -4.94 24.27
N LYS A 52 10.80 -4.14 24.13
CA LYS A 52 9.51 -4.31 24.81
C LYS A 52 8.91 -5.73 24.66
N TYR A 53 9.18 -6.41 23.55
CA TYR A 53 8.60 -7.71 23.21
C TYR A 53 9.62 -8.85 23.20
N LYS A 54 10.88 -8.58 23.48
CA LYS A 54 11.98 -9.55 23.39
C LYS A 54 11.79 -10.71 24.37
N GLY A 55 11.93 -11.92 23.87
CA GLY A 55 11.77 -13.14 24.67
C GLY A 55 10.31 -13.56 24.92
N LEU A 56 9.31 -12.72 24.58
CA LEU A 56 7.90 -13.07 24.72
C LEU A 56 7.46 -14.01 23.60
N LYS A 57 6.56 -14.91 23.92
CA LYS A 57 5.90 -15.79 22.94
C LYS A 57 4.43 -15.43 22.71
N PHE A 58 3.87 -14.64 23.63
CA PHE A 58 2.50 -14.17 23.63
C PHE A 58 2.42 -12.85 24.40
N PHE A 59 1.63 -11.88 23.92
CA PHE A 59 1.43 -10.60 24.59
C PHE A 59 0.07 -10.02 24.22
N GLU A 60 -0.59 -9.39 25.17
CA GLU A 60 -1.82 -8.63 24.92
C GLU A 60 -1.58 -7.18 25.30
N GLU A 61 -2.05 -6.28 24.44
CA GLU A 61 -2.01 -4.83 24.66
C GLU A 61 -3.24 -4.17 24.06
N GLU A 62 -3.43 -2.91 24.37
CA GLU A 62 -4.46 -2.07 23.76
C GLU A 62 -3.79 -0.93 22.99
N ILE A 63 -4.28 -0.67 21.79
CA ILE A 63 -3.82 0.43 20.93
C ILE A 63 -5.06 1.14 20.39
N ASP A 64 -5.28 2.39 20.78
CA ASP A 64 -6.43 3.22 20.35
C ASP A 64 -7.80 2.51 20.51
N GLY A 65 -8.02 1.85 21.63
CA GLY A 65 -9.24 1.10 21.91
C GLY A 65 -9.35 -0.26 21.19
N ILE A 66 -8.31 -0.65 20.45
CA ILE A 66 -8.22 -1.95 19.79
C ILE A 66 -7.49 -2.93 20.69
N ARG A 67 -8.12 -4.06 20.99
CA ARG A 67 -7.45 -5.14 21.71
C ARG A 67 -6.50 -5.88 20.76
N VAL A 68 -5.20 -5.88 21.04
CA VAL A 68 -4.17 -6.48 20.20
C VAL A 68 -3.58 -7.71 20.89
N ILE A 69 -3.68 -8.86 20.23
CA ILE A 69 -3.10 -10.13 20.65
C ILE A 69 -1.90 -10.42 19.74
N ARG A 70 -0.70 -10.36 20.33
CA ARG A 70 0.55 -10.69 19.63
C ARG A 70 0.94 -12.13 19.88
N THR A 71 1.17 -12.85 18.80
CA THR A 71 1.56 -14.25 18.83
C THR A 71 2.95 -14.43 18.23
N PHE A 72 3.53 -15.59 18.47
CA PHE A 72 4.88 -15.91 18.01
C PHE A 72 5.03 -15.79 16.49
N THR A 73 6.18 -15.29 16.06
CA THR A 73 6.65 -15.37 14.68
C THR A 73 8.15 -15.65 14.65
N TYR A 74 8.61 -16.37 13.64
CA TYR A 74 10.02 -16.46 13.33
C TYR A 74 10.46 -15.13 12.72
N ALA A 75 11.00 -14.24 13.56
CA ALA A 75 11.45 -12.93 13.14
C ALA A 75 12.66 -13.05 12.20
N THR A 76 12.57 -12.42 11.03
CA THR A 76 13.63 -12.45 10.03
C THR A 76 13.61 -11.17 9.21
N PRO A 77 14.77 -10.64 8.79
CA PRO A 77 14.81 -9.55 7.83
C PRO A 77 14.01 -9.89 6.57
N ASN A 78 13.42 -8.89 5.93
CA ASN A 78 12.66 -9.09 4.69
C ASN A 78 13.59 -9.43 3.50
N LYS A 79 14.49 -10.39 3.70
CA LYS A 79 15.46 -10.89 2.73
C LYS A 79 15.44 -12.42 2.68
N GLY A 80 15.42 -12.97 1.45
CA GLY A 80 15.46 -14.41 1.22
C GLY A 80 14.09 -15.09 1.30
N PHE A 81 13.81 -15.89 0.27
CA PHE A 81 12.51 -16.55 0.05
C PHE A 81 12.15 -17.53 1.18
N PHE A 82 13.04 -18.44 1.51
CA PHE A 82 12.78 -19.51 2.50
C PHE A 82 12.55 -18.96 3.91
N ARG A 83 13.31 -17.97 4.34
CA ARG A 83 13.15 -17.36 5.67
C ARG A 83 11.80 -16.68 5.81
N ARG A 84 11.34 -16.00 4.75
CA ARG A 84 9.99 -15.39 4.71
C ARG A 84 8.89 -16.45 4.81
N ILE A 85 9.03 -17.56 4.11
CA ILE A 85 8.07 -18.68 4.21
C ILE A 85 8.00 -19.20 5.64
N LEU A 86 9.15 -19.43 6.31
CA LEU A 86 9.18 -19.84 7.71
C LEU A 86 8.48 -18.83 8.63
N ALA A 87 8.70 -17.54 8.43
CA ALA A 87 8.01 -16.49 9.16
C ALA A 87 6.49 -16.57 8.97
N TYR A 88 6.02 -16.75 7.74
CA TYR A 88 4.61 -16.85 7.41
C TYR A 88 3.94 -18.08 8.03
N PHE A 89 4.57 -19.26 7.92
CA PHE A 89 4.04 -20.46 8.55
C PHE A 89 4.10 -20.43 10.07
N SER A 90 5.17 -19.89 10.66
CA SER A 90 5.27 -19.77 12.11
C SER A 90 4.14 -18.92 12.69
N PHE A 91 3.83 -17.79 12.05
CA PHE A 91 2.69 -16.95 12.44
C PHE A 91 1.35 -17.62 12.15
N MET A 92 1.19 -18.28 11.02
CA MET A 92 -0.02 -19.03 10.70
C MET A 92 -0.41 -20.02 11.83
N PHE A 93 0.55 -20.82 12.28
CA PHE A 93 0.29 -21.78 13.37
C PHE A 93 0.08 -21.09 14.71
N SER A 94 0.94 -20.14 15.06
CA SER A 94 0.85 -19.44 16.34
C SER A 94 -0.43 -18.62 16.48
N SER A 95 -0.85 -17.95 15.39
CA SER A 95 -2.08 -17.16 15.37
C SER A 95 -3.32 -18.01 15.65
N VAL A 96 -3.35 -19.27 15.23
CA VAL A 96 -4.45 -20.19 15.54
C VAL A 96 -4.32 -20.73 16.97
N ILE A 97 -3.18 -21.35 17.30
CA ILE A 97 -2.99 -22.09 18.55
C ILE A 97 -3.05 -21.17 19.77
N GLN A 98 -2.33 -20.04 19.71
CA GLN A 98 -2.20 -19.14 20.87
C GLN A 98 -3.41 -18.24 21.05
N SER A 99 -4.13 -17.90 19.98
CA SER A 99 -5.30 -17.03 20.07
C SER A 99 -6.61 -17.77 20.33
N TYR A 100 -6.71 -19.05 20.01
CA TYR A 100 -7.96 -19.83 20.08
C TYR A 100 -8.79 -19.62 21.35
N ASN A 101 -8.17 -19.73 22.53
CA ASN A 101 -8.84 -19.55 23.82
C ASN A 101 -8.89 -18.07 24.27
N LYS A 102 -8.27 -17.16 23.54
CA LYS A 102 -8.11 -15.74 23.92
C LYS A 102 -9.04 -14.78 23.17
N ILE A 103 -9.44 -15.11 21.96
CA ILE A 103 -10.24 -14.20 21.13
C ILE A 103 -11.68 -14.01 21.62
N GLY A 104 -12.18 -14.85 22.53
CA GLY A 104 -13.54 -14.74 23.03
C GLY A 104 -14.62 -14.99 21.97
N LYS A 105 -15.82 -14.45 22.20
CA LYS A 105 -16.92 -14.42 21.23
C LYS A 105 -16.67 -13.33 20.18
N GLN A 106 -16.78 -13.67 18.90
CA GLN A 106 -16.67 -12.73 17.78
C GLN A 106 -17.87 -12.94 16.84
N ASP A 107 -18.29 -11.87 16.16
CA ASP A 107 -19.37 -11.93 15.17
C ASP A 107 -18.83 -12.27 13.80
N VAL A 108 -17.58 -11.85 13.50
CA VAL A 108 -16.91 -12.07 12.22
C VAL A 108 -15.39 -12.16 12.40
N ILE A 109 -14.74 -12.97 11.56
CA ILE A 109 -13.29 -13.05 11.43
C ILE A 109 -12.91 -12.51 10.06
N ILE A 110 -12.03 -11.52 10.02
CA ILE A 110 -11.41 -10.99 8.80
C ILE A 110 -9.96 -11.43 8.78
N ALA A 111 -9.56 -12.18 7.75
CA ALA A 111 -8.14 -12.46 7.51
C ALA A 111 -7.65 -11.59 6.35
N SER A 112 -6.72 -10.68 6.64
CA SER A 112 -6.22 -9.69 5.68
C SER A 112 -4.85 -10.10 5.13
N SER A 113 -4.81 -10.59 3.90
CA SER A 113 -3.57 -10.91 3.18
C SER A 113 -2.91 -9.65 2.60
N PRO A 114 -1.60 -9.62 2.29
CA PRO A 114 -0.58 -10.66 2.52
C PRO A 114 -0.14 -10.77 3.98
N PRO A 115 0.52 -11.86 4.37
CA PRO A 115 0.82 -13.03 3.57
C PRO A 115 -0.39 -13.95 3.37
N TYR A 116 -0.31 -14.75 2.33
CA TYR A 116 -1.32 -15.72 1.90
C TYR A 116 -1.78 -16.68 3.01
N THR A 117 -0.85 -17.13 3.86
CA THR A 117 -1.09 -18.09 4.94
C THR A 117 -2.09 -17.62 6.00
N ILE A 118 -2.31 -16.30 6.10
CA ILE A 118 -3.30 -15.72 7.04
C ILE A 118 -4.73 -16.16 6.72
N GLY A 119 -5.05 -16.34 5.42
CA GLY A 119 -6.34 -16.88 5.01
C GLY A 119 -6.62 -18.26 5.58
N ILE A 120 -5.58 -19.12 5.71
CA ILE A 120 -5.68 -20.42 6.36
C ILE A 120 -6.02 -20.25 7.85
N SER A 121 -5.34 -19.32 8.55
CA SER A 121 -5.62 -19.03 9.95
C SER A 121 -7.08 -18.59 10.18
N GLY A 122 -7.56 -17.66 9.35
CA GLY A 122 -8.95 -17.19 9.42
C GLY A 122 -9.96 -18.29 9.14
N MET A 123 -9.72 -19.10 8.10
CA MET A 123 -10.57 -20.23 7.75
C MET A 123 -10.62 -21.29 8.88
N VAL A 124 -9.47 -21.63 9.47
CA VAL A 124 -9.40 -22.63 10.55
C VAL A 124 -10.09 -22.13 11.79
N LEU A 125 -9.79 -20.91 12.24
CA LEU A 125 -10.46 -20.31 13.42
C LEU A 125 -11.96 -20.14 13.18
N GLY A 126 -12.38 -19.73 11.97
CA GLY A 126 -13.79 -19.62 11.61
C GLY A 126 -14.53 -20.94 11.74
N LYS A 127 -13.95 -22.04 11.22
CA LYS A 127 -14.52 -23.38 11.36
C LYS A 127 -14.56 -23.86 12.81
N LEU A 128 -13.45 -23.73 13.55
CA LEU A 128 -13.36 -24.20 14.93
C LEU A 128 -14.31 -23.46 15.90
N LYS A 129 -14.48 -22.15 15.68
CA LYS A 129 -15.33 -21.29 16.53
C LYS A 129 -16.74 -21.08 15.98
N LYS A 130 -17.02 -21.61 14.76
CA LYS A 130 -18.30 -21.42 14.03
C LYS A 130 -18.62 -19.93 13.81
N ILE A 131 -17.61 -19.15 13.45
CA ILE A 131 -17.70 -17.71 13.19
C ILE A 131 -17.58 -17.49 11.68
N PRO A 132 -18.40 -16.62 11.07
CA PRO A 132 -18.25 -16.24 9.66
C PRO A 132 -16.84 -15.76 9.36
N PHE A 133 -16.22 -16.30 8.30
CA PHE A 133 -14.88 -15.96 7.84
C PHE A 133 -14.98 -15.08 6.59
N VAL A 134 -14.37 -13.91 6.65
CA VAL A 134 -14.17 -12.97 5.55
C VAL A 134 -12.70 -13.01 5.14
N PHE A 135 -12.45 -13.23 3.85
CA PHE A 135 -11.08 -13.21 3.32
C PHE A 135 -10.83 -11.89 2.59
N GLU A 136 -10.01 -11.02 3.15
CA GLU A 136 -9.57 -9.79 2.52
C GLU A 136 -8.32 -10.06 1.68
N VAL A 137 -8.50 -10.02 0.36
CA VAL A 137 -7.48 -10.31 -0.65
C VAL A 137 -6.93 -9.00 -1.18
N ARG A 138 -5.67 -8.68 -0.82
CA ARG A 138 -5.01 -7.44 -1.22
C ARG A 138 -3.87 -7.67 -2.21
N ASP A 139 -3.54 -8.93 -2.43
CA ASP A 139 -2.58 -9.39 -3.42
C ASP A 139 -3.04 -10.75 -3.94
N LEU A 140 -3.01 -10.93 -5.25
CA LEU A 140 -3.44 -12.17 -5.91
C LEU A 140 -2.33 -13.22 -5.80
N TRP A 141 -2.28 -13.89 -4.68
CA TRP A 141 -1.41 -15.05 -4.44
C TRP A 141 -2.17 -16.35 -4.75
N PRO A 142 -1.55 -17.35 -5.39
CA PRO A 142 -0.13 -17.49 -5.76
C PRO A 142 0.27 -16.80 -7.07
N GLU A 143 -0.66 -16.22 -7.83
CA GLU A 143 -0.43 -15.64 -9.15
C GLU A 143 0.76 -14.68 -9.20
N SER A 144 0.85 -13.75 -8.24
CA SER A 144 1.91 -12.75 -8.21
C SER A 144 3.31 -13.37 -8.08
N ILE A 145 3.49 -14.41 -7.27
CA ILE A 145 4.80 -15.07 -7.13
C ILE A 145 5.14 -15.98 -8.31
N ILE A 146 4.13 -16.51 -9.01
CA ILE A 146 4.30 -17.29 -10.24
C ILE A 146 4.77 -16.38 -11.36
N GLN A 147 4.11 -15.23 -11.58
CA GLN A 147 4.48 -14.26 -12.61
C GLN A 147 5.87 -13.65 -12.37
N LEU A 148 6.25 -13.44 -11.11
CA LEU A 148 7.60 -13.02 -10.73
C LEU A 148 8.66 -14.13 -10.85
N GLY A 149 8.27 -15.34 -11.26
CA GLY A 149 9.19 -16.47 -11.45
C GLY A 149 9.80 -17.03 -10.17
N GLN A 150 9.26 -16.67 -8.99
CA GLN A 150 9.74 -17.14 -7.69
C GLN A 150 9.39 -18.60 -7.42
N VAL A 151 8.30 -19.09 -8.02
CA VAL A 151 7.87 -20.50 -7.95
C VAL A 151 7.63 -21.00 -9.38
N LYS A 152 8.38 -22.06 -9.77
CA LYS A 152 8.30 -22.67 -11.12
C LYS A 152 7.82 -24.12 -11.10
N ASN A 153 7.87 -24.77 -9.94
CA ASN A 153 7.47 -26.15 -9.81
C ASN A 153 5.94 -26.29 -9.92
N LYS A 154 5.46 -26.97 -10.96
CA LYS A 154 4.03 -27.15 -11.26
C LYS A 154 3.23 -27.81 -10.13
N LEU A 155 3.84 -28.76 -9.39
CA LEU A 155 3.18 -29.40 -8.27
C LEU A 155 2.96 -28.43 -7.12
N ILE A 156 3.97 -27.62 -6.80
CA ILE A 156 3.84 -26.56 -5.76
C ILE A 156 2.79 -25.55 -6.18
N ILE A 157 2.78 -25.11 -7.43
CA ILE A 157 1.77 -24.18 -7.97
C ILE A 157 0.37 -24.77 -7.78
N SER A 158 0.14 -26.02 -8.21
CA SER A 158 -1.15 -26.69 -8.09
C SER A 158 -1.62 -26.80 -6.63
N ILE A 159 -0.71 -27.09 -5.69
CA ILE A 159 -1.03 -27.13 -4.26
C ILE A 159 -1.45 -25.73 -3.76
N LEU A 160 -0.71 -24.69 -4.12
CA LEU A 160 -1.02 -23.32 -3.70
C LEU A 160 -2.37 -22.85 -4.27
N GLU A 161 -2.65 -23.12 -5.55
CA GLU A 161 -3.94 -22.82 -6.19
C GLU A 161 -5.10 -23.59 -5.54
N HIS A 162 -4.88 -24.85 -5.17
CA HIS A 162 -5.89 -25.63 -4.47
C HIS A 162 -6.21 -25.03 -3.08
N ILE A 163 -5.20 -24.62 -2.32
CA ILE A 163 -5.36 -23.95 -1.03
C ILE A 163 -6.08 -22.60 -1.21
N GLU A 164 -5.74 -21.85 -2.25
CA GLU A 164 -6.42 -20.58 -2.59
C GLU A 164 -7.92 -20.80 -2.82
N LEU A 165 -8.27 -21.74 -3.68
CA LEU A 165 -9.66 -22.09 -3.95
C LEU A 165 -10.40 -22.57 -2.69
N MET A 166 -9.71 -23.33 -1.85
CA MET A 166 -10.27 -23.78 -0.57
C MET A 166 -10.58 -22.59 0.34
N MET A 167 -9.72 -21.59 0.43
CA MET A 167 -9.97 -20.37 1.20
C MET A 167 -11.13 -19.58 0.61
N TYR A 168 -11.16 -19.35 -0.69
CA TYR A 168 -12.26 -18.64 -1.37
C TYR A 168 -13.61 -19.35 -1.17
N ARG A 169 -13.67 -20.67 -1.30
CA ARG A 169 -14.90 -21.45 -1.12
C ARG A 169 -15.41 -21.41 0.31
N ASN A 170 -14.52 -21.45 1.31
CA ASN A 170 -14.88 -21.44 2.73
C ASN A 170 -15.14 -20.03 3.28
N ALA A 171 -14.66 -18.98 2.64
CA ALA A 171 -15.01 -17.62 3.06
C ALA A 171 -16.51 -17.37 2.87
N LYS A 172 -17.17 -16.72 3.83
CA LYS A 172 -18.54 -16.25 3.68
C LYS A 172 -18.62 -15.07 2.71
N LEU A 173 -17.57 -14.24 2.72
CA LEU A 173 -17.39 -13.07 1.87
C LEU A 173 -15.90 -12.93 1.51
N ILE A 174 -15.62 -12.43 0.31
CA ILE A 174 -14.29 -12.07 -0.16
C ILE A 174 -14.27 -10.56 -0.39
N ILE A 175 -13.27 -9.89 0.18
CA ILE A 175 -13.06 -8.46 -0.04
C ILE A 175 -11.84 -8.28 -0.92
N GLY A 176 -12.05 -7.76 -2.12
CA GLY A 176 -10.98 -7.33 -3.03
C GLY A 176 -10.69 -5.83 -2.88
N ILE A 177 -9.58 -5.39 -3.47
CA ILE A 177 -9.16 -3.98 -3.42
C ILE A 177 -9.34 -3.23 -4.75
N SER A 178 -9.69 -3.94 -5.82
CA SER A 178 -9.90 -3.37 -7.15
C SER A 178 -10.81 -4.25 -8.02
N ASP A 179 -11.39 -3.66 -9.06
CA ASP A 179 -12.34 -4.36 -9.93
C ASP A 179 -11.73 -5.59 -10.66
N PRO A 180 -10.47 -5.57 -11.14
CA PRO A 180 -9.83 -6.75 -11.70
C PRO A 180 -9.74 -7.96 -10.74
N PHE A 181 -9.78 -7.74 -9.42
CA PHE A 181 -9.82 -8.84 -8.44
C PHE A 181 -11.13 -9.63 -8.53
N VAL A 182 -12.25 -8.95 -8.82
CA VAL A 182 -13.54 -9.63 -9.02
C VAL A 182 -13.45 -10.56 -10.21
N ASP A 183 -12.94 -10.08 -11.33
CA ASP A 183 -12.85 -10.86 -12.56
C ASP A 183 -11.89 -12.04 -12.39
N PHE A 184 -10.74 -11.82 -11.77
CA PHE A 184 -9.76 -12.89 -11.49
C PHE A 184 -10.33 -13.96 -10.56
N ILE A 185 -10.91 -13.58 -9.43
CA ILE A 185 -11.44 -14.53 -8.45
C ILE A 185 -12.66 -15.28 -9.03
N SER A 186 -13.53 -14.57 -9.75
CA SER A 186 -14.70 -15.21 -10.38
C SER A 186 -14.31 -16.15 -11.52
N SER A 187 -13.24 -15.87 -12.27
CA SER A 187 -12.72 -16.81 -13.30
C SER A 187 -12.29 -18.17 -12.74
N LYS A 188 -12.01 -18.22 -11.43
CA LYS A 188 -11.73 -19.46 -10.69
C LYS A 188 -13.00 -20.19 -10.21
N GLY A 189 -14.18 -19.79 -10.67
CA GLY A 189 -15.46 -20.43 -10.33
C GLY A 189 -16.05 -20.00 -8.99
N ILE A 190 -15.67 -18.83 -8.50
CA ILE A 190 -16.27 -18.20 -7.30
C ILE A 190 -17.40 -17.24 -7.73
N ASP A 191 -18.54 -17.32 -7.05
CA ASP A 191 -19.69 -16.46 -7.31
C ASP A 191 -19.33 -14.99 -7.09
N LYS A 192 -19.65 -14.14 -8.08
CA LYS A 192 -19.41 -12.69 -8.04
C LYS A 192 -20.13 -12.01 -6.87
N GLU A 193 -21.29 -12.50 -6.47
CA GLU A 193 -22.03 -11.93 -5.34
C GLU A 193 -21.30 -12.08 -4.01
N LYS A 194 -20.45 -13.10 -3.90
CA LYS A 194 -19.58 -13.35 -2.75
C LYS A 194 -18.36 -12.41 -2.69
N ILE A 195 -18.13 -11.63 -3.73
CA ILE A 195 -16.97 -10.75 -3.85
C ILE A 195 -17.45 -9.29 -3.74
N LYS A 196 -16.88 -8.54 -2.81
CA LYS A 196 -17.12 -7.09 -2.68
C LYS A 196 -15.79 -6.36 -2.77
N ILE A 197 -15.85 -5.11 -3.20
CA ILE A 197 -14.65 -4.28 -3.34
C ILE A 197 -14.65 -3.20 -2.26
N ILE A 198 -13.57 -3.15 -1.50
CA ILE A 198 -13.23 -2.02 -0.63
C ILE A 198 -11.87 -1.50 -1.07
N LYS A 199 -11.87 -0.47 -1.87
CA LYS A 199 -10.64 0.11 -2.46
C LYS A 199 -9.70 0.64 -1.37
N ASN A 200 -8.45 0.87 -1.74
CA ASN A 200 -7.53 1.63 -0.90
C ASN A 200 -7.98 3.10 -0.86
N GLY A 201 -7.65 3.77 0.21
CA GLY A 201 -7.96 5.17 0.40
C GLY A 201 -6.89 5.88 1.22
N VAL A 202 -7.15 7.12 1.57
CA VAL A 202 -6.26 7.96 2.34
C VAL A 202 -6.91 8.50 3.61
N ASN A 203 -6.10 8.70 4.64
CA ASN A 203 -6.49 9.43 5.84
C ASN A 203 -6.42 10.94 5.54
N ILE A 204 -7.58 11.57 5.37
CA ILE A 204 -7.68 13.00 5.04
C ILE A 204 -7.19 13.89 6.18
N GLU A 205 -7.34 13.46 7.44
CA GLU A 205 -6.85 14.23 8.59
C GLU A 205 -5.33 14.33 8.57
N LEU A 206 -4.64 13.24 8.25
CA LEU A 206 -3.18 13.22 8.13
C LEU A 206 -2.70 13.98 6.89
N PHE A 207 -3.36 13.77 5.75
CA PHE A 207 -3.06 14.44 4.48
C PHE A 207 -3.97 15.65 4.25
N ASN A 208 -4.08 16.50 5.29
CA ASN A 208 -4.80 17.74 5.18
C ASN A 208 -3.94 18.79 4.45
N LEU A 209 -4.63 19.65 3.69
CA LEU A 209 -3.96 20.72 2.96
C LEU A 209 -3.25 21.65 3.94
N LYS A 210 -1.99 21.92 3.65
CA LYS A 210 -1.21 22.97 4.31
C LYS A 210 -0.93 24.10 3.32
N GLU A 211 -0.77 25.28 3.85
CA GLU A 211 -0.18 26.38 3.09
C GLU A 211 1.24 26.02 2.63
N LEU A 212 1.71 26.72 1.61
CA LEU A 212 3.06 26.56 1.10
C LEU A 212 4.08 26.77 2.23
N ASP A 213 4.90 25.78 2.48
CA ASP A 213 5.99 25.86 3.46
C ASP A 213 7.19 26.60 2.84
N ILE A 214 7.12 27.95 2.92
CA ILE A 214 8.13 28.84 2.32
C ILE A 214 9.50 28.58 2.94
N GLN A 215 9.60 28.36 4.26
CA GLN A 215 10.87 28.13 4.94
C GLN A 215 11.53 26.82 4.47
N LEU A 216 10.73 25.78 4.30
CA LEU A 216 11.22 24.51 3.75
C LEU A 216 11.70 24.70 2.30
N LYS A 217 10.94 25.43 1.48
CA LYS A 217 11.29 25.71 0.08
C LYS A 217 12.60 26.50 -0.03
N GLU A 218 12.80 27.48 0.86
CA GLU A 218 14.04 28.27 0.97
C GLU A 218 15.22 27.41 1.43
N SER A 219 15.04 26.61 2.47
CA SER A 219 16.11 25.75 3.01
C SER A 219 16.64 24.74 2.00
N LEU A 220 15.81 24.37 1.01
CA LEU A 220 16.15 23.47 -0.08
C LEU A 220 16.62 24.23 -1.35
N CYS A 221 16.70 25.56 -1.31
CA CYS A 221 17.05 26.42 -2.46
C CYS A 221 16.10 26.24 -3.65
N LEU A 222 14.78 26.12 -3.40
CA LEU A 222 13.76 25.81 -4.40
C LEU A 222 12.79 26.97 -4.69
N ASN A 223 13.04 28.20 -4.21
CA ASN A 223 12.10 29.34 -4.26
C ASN A 223 11.55 29.60 -5.66
N ASP A 224 12.42 29.65 -6.67
CA ASP A 224 12.04 29.96 -8.06
C ASP A 224 11.93 28.70 -8.93
N LYS A 225 11.81 27.52 -8.31
CA LYS A 225 11.77 26.26 -9.05
C LYS A 225 10.36 25.72 -9.17
N PHE A 226 10.09 25.11 -10.31
CA PHE A 226 9.00 24.16 -10.50
C PHE A 226 9.47 22.79 -9.99
N VAL A 227 8.88 22.35 -8.88
CA VAL A 227 9.35 21.16 -8.15
C VAL A 227 8.58 19.93 -8.61
N VAL A 228 9.29 19.04 -9.28
CA VAL A 228 8.80 17.72 -9.71
C VAL A 228 9.21 16.69 -8.67
N SER A 229 8.25 16.08 -7.98
CA SER A 229 8.56 15.28 -6.80
C SER A 229 8.18 13.81 -6.94
N TYR A 230 8.96 12.94 -6.30
CA TYR A 230 8.63 11.55 -6.03
C TYR A 230 8.90 11.22 -4.56
N PHE A 231 7.89 10.70 -3.84
CA PHE A 231 8.03 10.28 -2.45
C PHE A 231 7.70 8.80 -2.32
N GLY A 232 8.65 7.95 -1.91
CA GLY A 232 8.37 6.55 -1.73
C GLY A 232 9.54 5.59 -1.80
N THR A 233 9.21 4.32 -2.01
CA THR A 233 10.21 3.25 -2.07
C THR A 233 11.06 3.37 -3.34
N PHE A 234 12.38 3.32 -3.18
CA PHE A 234 13.34 3.20 -4.29
C PHE A 234 13.59 1.71 -4.54
N GLY A 235 12.56 1.03 -5.04
CA GLY A 235 12.60 -0.41 -5.30
C GLY A 235 12.67 -0.73 -6.78
N LEU A 236 12.95 -2.01 -7.07
CA LEU A 236 13.07 -2.52 -8.44
C LEU A 236 11.81 -2.26 -9.29
N ALA A 237 10.64 -2.26 -8.65
CA ALA A 237 9.36 -2.06 -9.35
C ALA A 237 9.14 -0.60 -9.79
N GLN A 238 9.76 0.37 -9.11
CA GLN A 238 9.51 1.78 -9.34
C GLN A 238 10.34 2.37 -10.48
N GLY A 239 11.49 1.81 -10.80
CA GLY A 239 12.33 2.28 -11.90
C GLY A 239 12.79 3.74 -11.76
N ILE A 240 13.20 4.15 -10.55
CA ILE A 240 13.58 5.55 -10.22
C ILE A 240 14.73 6.07 -11.09
N GLU A 241 15.57 5.19 -11.62
CA GLU A 241 16.64 5.55 -12.56
C GLU A 241 16.08 6.32 -13.79
N SER A 242 14.87 6.00 -14.24
CA SER A 242 14.22 6.72 -15.35
C SER A 242 13.98 8.19 -14.99
N ILE A 243 13.61 8.50 -13.76
CA ILE A 243 13.44 9.90 -13.29
C ILE A 243 14.78 10.64 -13.33
N VAL A 244 15.86 10.00 -12.87
CA VAL A 244 17.21 10.63 -12.88
C VAL A 244 17.69 10.88 -14.30
N ARG A 245 17.44 9.96 -15.24
CA ARG A 245 17.74 10.16 -16.66
C ARG A 245 16.88 11.28 -17.27
N THR A 246 15.61 11.37 -16.89
CA THR A 246 14.75 12.51 -17.28
C THR A 246 15.31 13.83 -16.78
N ALA A 247 15.79 13.87 -15.54
CA ALA A 247 16.42 15.07 -14.99
C ALA A 247 17.69 15.47 -15.74
N LYS A 248 18.45 14.50 -16.30
CA LYS A 248 19.58 14.78 -17.19
C LYS A 248 19.13 15.45 -18.47
N ILE A 249 18.06 14.98 -19.10
CA ILE A 249 17.50 15.60 -20.32
C ILE A 249 17.08 17.05 -20.01
N LEU A 250 16.51 17.29 -18.85
CA LEU A 250 16.04 18.61 -18.41
C LEU A 250 17.09 19.44 -17.66
N SER A 251 18.37 19.07 -17.70
CA SER A 251 19.42 19.79 -16.97
C SER A 251 19.66 21.23 -17.46
N ASN A 252 19.28 21.53 -18.71
CA ASN A 252 19.34 22.89 -19.28
C ASN A 252 18.09 23.73 -18.97
N GLU A 253 17.12 23.21 -18.23
CA GLU A 253 15.92 23.92 -17.81
C GLU A 253 16.08 24.40 -16.35
N PRO A 254 16.64 25.60 -16.13
CA PRO A 254 17.06 26.02 -14.79
C PRO A 254 15.91 26.18 -13.78
N LYS A 255 14.68 26.24 -14.25
CA LYS A 255 13.49 26.34 -13.41
C LYS A 255 12.96 24.99 -12.94
N ILE A 256 13.38 23.86 -13.50
CA ILE A 256 12.87 22.54 -13.12
C ILE A 256 13.83 21.88 -12.13
N HIS A 257 13.29 21.44 -11.01
CA HIS A 257 14.05 20.71 -9.99
C HIS A 257 13.31 19.43 -9.56
N PHE A 258 14.05 18.33 -9.47
CA PHE A 258 13.51 17.04 -9.04
C PHE A 258 13.80 16.81 -7.56
N LEU A 259 12.75 16.57 -6.78
CA LEU A 259 12.84 16.26 -5.34
C LEU A 259 12.41 14.82 -5.10
N LEU A 260 13.37 13.96 -4.80
CA LEU A 260 13.15 12.53 -4.58
C LEU A 260 13.34 12.19 -3.09
N ILE A 261 12.29 11.65 -2.44
CA ILE A 261 12.34 11.31 -1.01
C ILE A 261 12.04 9.83 -0.85
N GLY A 262 12.97 9.07 -0.29
CA GLY A 262 12.73 7.66 -0.06
C GLY A 262 13.96 6.80 0.19
N ASP A 263 13.69 5.50 0.34
CA ASP A 263 14.69 4.47 0.52
C ASP A 263 14.27 3.16 -0.16
N GLY A 264 15.20 2.25 -0.36
CA GLY A 264 14.94 0.95 -0.94
C GLY A 264 16.15 0.34 -1.63
N ALA A 265 15.94 -0.83 -2.24
CA ALA A 265 17.00 -1.65 -2.82
C ALA A 265 17.82 -0.94 -3.92
N ASP A 266 17.22 0.01 -4.63
CA ASP A 266 17.86 0.73 -5.74
C ASP A 266 18.44 2.10 -5.31
N ARG A 267 18.33 2.48 -4.01
CA ARG A 267 18.76 3.81 -3.58
C ARG A 267 20.21 4.13 -3.91
N ASP A 268 21.12 3.20 -3.63
CA ASP A 268 22.55 3.40 -3.88
C ASP A 268 22.85 3.55 -5.38
N LYS A 269 22.14 2.80 -6.24
CA LYS A 269 22.24 2.94 -7.70
C LYS A 269 21.76 4.30 -8.19
N VAL A 270 20.65 4.78 -7.61
CA VAL A 270 20.07 6.08 -7.96
C VAL A 270 20.99 7.22 -7.57
N LEU A 271 21.62 7.13 -6.38
CA LEU A 271 22.64 8.09 -5.94
C LEU A 271 23.85 8.07 -6.88
N ALA A 272 24.42 6.88 -7.14
CA ALA A 272 25.56 6.73 -8.03
C ALA A 272 25.28 7.30 -9.45
N LEU A 273 24.07 7.04 -9.98
CA LEU A 273 23.67 7.57 -11.29
C LEU A 273 23.55 9.11 -11.28
N LYS A 274 23.00 9.71 -10.22
CA LYS A 274 22.98 11.17 -10.06
C LYS A 274 24.39 11.76 -10.09
N ASP A 275 25.31 11.16 -9.35
CA ASP A 275 26.72 11.63 -9.25
C ASP A 275 27.48 11.44 -10.56
N GLU A 276 27.30 10.30 -11.25
CA GLU A 276 27.86 10.02 -12.56
C GLU A 276 27.42 11.07 -13.60
N LEU A 277 26.14 11.42 -13.61
CA LEU A 277 25.55 12.38 -14.55
C LEU A 277 25.76 13.84 -14.10
N LYS A 278 26.34 14.09 -12.93
CA LYS A 278 26.63 15.42 -12.34
C LYS A 278 25.40 16.33 -12.36
N LEU A 279 24.32 15.89 -11.70
CA LEU A 279 23.04 16.58 -11.71
C LEU A 279 22.87 17.51 -10.51
N ASP A 280 22.80 18.82 -10.78
CA ASP A 280 22.49 19.86 -9.78
C ASP A 280 20.98 20.10 -9.63
N ASN A 281 20.18 19.66 -10.60
CA ASN A 281 18.72 19.79 -10.60
C ASN A 281 18.00 18.61 -9.93
N VAL A 282 18.68 17.78 -9.12
CA VAL A 282 18.11 16.64 -8.41
C VAL A 282 18.52 16.64 -6.95
N SER A 283 17.55 16.68 -6.05
CA SER A 283 17.72 16.46 -4.61
C SER A 283 17.19 15.09 -4.21
N ILE A 284 18.01 14.29 -3.49
CA ILE A 284 17.61 12.95 -3.01
C ILE A 284 17.72 12.93 -1.49
N LEU A 285 16.59 12.88 -0.81
CA LEU A 285 16.49 12.86 0.64
C LEU A 285 16.23 11.46 1.18
N LYS A 286 16.55 11.22 2.45
CA LYS A 286 16.17 10.01 3.19
C LYS A 286 14.65 9.98 3.44
N PRO A 287 14.10 8.83 3.82
CA PRO A 287 12.70 8.74 4.23
C PRO A 287 12.38 9.75 5.34
N ILE A 288 11.20 10.34 5.23
CA ILE A 288 10.66 11.35 6.14
C ILE A 288 9.38 10.79 6.75
N PRO A 289 9.09 11.02 8.05
CA PRO A 289 7.82 10.64 8.66
C PRO A 289 6.63 11.19 7.88
N LYS A 290 5.52 10.46 7.87
CA LYS A 290 4.34 10.86 7.08
C LYS A 290 3.77 12.21 7.50
N GLU A 291 3.84 12.52 8.77
CA GLU A 291 3.37 13.76 9.38
C GLU A 291 4.14 14.99 8.84
N GLU A 292 5.44 14.80 8.62
CA GLU A 292 6.31 15.84 8.07
C GLU A 292 6.25 15.90 6.55
N LEU A 293 5.95 14.75 5.89
CA LEU A 293 5.91 14.64 4.44
C LEU A 293 4.86 15.58 3.82
N VAL A 294 3.84 15.96 4.58
CA VAL A 294 2.80 16.91 4.17
C VAL A 294 3.40 18.27 3.79
N SER A 295 4.44 18.75 4.50
CA SER A 295 5.16 19.98 4.14
C SER A 295 5.90 19.84 2.80
N TYR A 296 6.48 18.68 2.51
CA TYR A 296 7.13 18.41 1.22
C TYR A 296 6.13 18.32 0.07
N TYR A 297 4.93 17.79 0.32
CA TYR A 297 3.85 17.89 -0.66
C TYR A 297 3.49 19.36 -0.92
N SER A 298 3.45 20.22 0.09
CA SER A 298 3.06 21.62 -0.10
C SER A 298 3.97 22.35 -1.09
N ILE A 299 5.27 22.09 -1.06
CA ILE A 299 6.28 22.71 -1.94
C ILE A 299 6.42 22.05 -3.31
N SER A 300 5.75 20.95 -3.56
CA SER A 300 5.78 20.23 -4.85
C SER A 300 4.73 20.81 -5.80
N ASP A 301 5.09 20.96 -7.07
CA ASP A 301 4.19 21.44 -8.12
C ASP A 301 3.60 20.30 -8.94
N LEU A 302 4.37 19.22 -9.14
CA LEU A 302 3.98 18.03 -9.89
C LEU A 302 4.50 16.77 -9.20
N MET A 303 3.66 15.75 -9.09
CA MET A 303 4.06 14.47 -8.50
C MET A 303 4.25 13.40 -9.57
N LEU A 304 5.31 12.62 -9.41
CA LEU A 304 5.58 11.45 -10.23
C LEU A 304 5.11 10.17 -9.53
N MET A 305 4.50 9.28 -10.28
CA MET A 305 4.11 7.95 -9.82
C MET A 305 4.63 6.90 -10.81
N PRO A 306 5.93 6.58 -10.75
CA PRO A 306 6.54 5.63 -11.66
C PRO A 306 6.29 4.19 -11.20
N LEU A 307 6.03 3.30 -12.17
CA LEU A 307 6.12 1.85 -12.06
C LEU A 307 6.64 1.30 -13.40
N ARG A 308 7.41 0.23 -13.35
CA ARG A 308 7.83 -0.50 -14.54
C ARG A 308 6.64 -1.15 -15.23
N ASN A 309 6.75 -1.34 -16.53
CA ASN A 309 5.69 -1.98 -17.32
C ASN A 309 5.69 -3.51 -17.06
N LEU A 310 5.01 -3.94 -16.02
CA LEU A 310 4.78 -5.34 -15.72
C LEU A 310 3.27 -5.59 -15.64
N ALA A 311 2.79 -6.63 -16.33
CA ALA A 311 1.37 -6.97 -16.38
C ALA A 311 0.72 -7.11 -14.97
N LEU A 312 1.52 -7.52 -13.98
CA LEU A 312 1.11 -7.61 -12.58
C LEU A 312 0.62 -6.27 -12.01
N PHE A 313 1.13 -5.15 -12.50
CA PHE A 313 0.77 -3.83 -11.98
C PHE A 313 -0.49 -3.24 -12.62
N ASN A 314 -1.04 -3.85 -13.68
CA ASN A 314 -2.23 -3.34 -14.37
C ASN A 314 -3.50 -3.39 -13.50
N SER A 315 -3.53 -4.25 -12.49
CA SER A 315 -4.62 -4.30 -11.49
C SER A 315 -4.34 -3.47 -10.24
N ALA A 316 -3.17 -2.84 -10.15
CA ALA A 316 -2.77 -2.12 -8.94
C ALA A 316 -3.37 -0.71 -8.89
N LEU A 317 -3.88 -0.35 -7.70
CA LEU A 317 -4.16 1.02 -7.30
C LEU A 317 -3.16 1.42 -6.22
N PRO A 318 -2.02 2.03 -6.57
CA PRO A 318 -1.00 2.39 -5.60
C PRO A 318 -1.56 3.34 -4.53
N SER A 319 -1.36 3.02 -3.26
CA SER A 319 -1.89 3.83 -2.14
C SER A 319 -1.40 5.28 -2.17
N LYS A 320 -0.22 5.50 -2.71
CA LYS A 320 0.39 6.83 -2.90
C LYS A 320 -0.43 7.74 -3.80
N MET A 321 -1.12 7.20 -4.79
CA MET A 321 -2.02 7.95 -5.66
C MET A 321 -3.03 8.76 -4.84
N PHE A 322 -3.62 8.13 -3.84
CA PHE A 322 -4.61 8.76 -2.97
C PHE A 322 -3.99 9.82 -2.04
N GLU A 323 -2.76 9.61 -1.56
CA GLU A 323 -2.01 10.61 -0.78
C GLU A 323 -1.73 11.86 -1.62
N ILE A 324 -1.26 11.68 -2.86
CA ILE A 324 -0.99 12.78 -3.81
C ILE A 324 -2.27 13.57 -4.11
N MET A 325 -3.35 12.87 -4.43
CA MET A 325 -4.66 13.50 -4.68
C MET A 325 -5.19 14.25 -3.45
N ALA A 326 -5.02 13.68 -2.25
CA ALA A 326 -5.41 14.34 -1.00
C ALA A 326 -4.63 15.63 -0.77
N MET A 327 -3.38 15.68 -1.18
CA MET A 327 -2.53 16.89 -1.11
C MET A 327 -2.74 17.85 -2.28
N LYS A 328 -3.80 17.65 -3.08
CA LYS A 328 -4.16 18.53 -4.20
C LYS A 328 -2.99 18.74 -5.17
N LYS A 329 -2.34 17.63 -5.57
CA LYS A 329 -1.22 17.66 -6.50
C LYS A 329 -1.54 16.91 -7.78
N PRO A 330 -1.24 17.47 -8.96
CA PRO A 330 -1.37 16.78 -10.24
C PRO A 330 -0.35 15.65 -10.35
N ILE A 331 -0.67 14.61 -11.14
CA ILE A 331 0.12 13.38 -11.23
C ILE A 331 0.59 13.15 -12.67
N VAL A 332 1.88 12.88 -12.86
CA VAL A 332 2.38 12.17 -14.04
C VAL A 332 2.73 10.75 -13.61
N HIS A 333 2.19 9.77 -14.35
CA HIS A 333 2.35 8.36 -13.95
C HIS A 333 2.70 7.47 -15.15
N THR A 334 3.36 6.36 -14.81
CA THR A 334 3.68 5.31 -15.78
C THR A 334 2.93 4.00 -15.53
N VAL A 335 1.97 4.05 -14.59
CA VAL A 335 1.14 2.89 -14.24
C VAL A 335 0.02 2.74 -15.25
N ASP A 336 -0.06 1.60 -15.90
CA ASP A 336 -1.14 1.27 -16.82
C ASP A 336 -2.32 0.58 -16.10
N GLY A 337 -3.33 0.17 -16.84
CA GLY A 337 -4.48 -0.57 -16.32
C GLY A 337 -5.47 0.29 -15.52
N GLU A 338 -5.84 -0.18 -14.32
CA GLU A 338 -6.91 0.46 -13.52
C GLU A 338 -6.53 1.85 -13.02
N ALA A 339 -5.28 2.04 -12.58
CA ALA A 339 -4.82 3.34 -12.13
C ALA A 339 -4.83 4.39 -13.25
N ARG A 340 -4.40 4.00 -14.46
CA ARG A 340 -4.46 4.86 -15.64
C ARG A 340 -5.89 5.25 -15.96
N LYS A 341 -6.79 4.28 -16.06
CA LYS A 341 -8.21 4.55 -16.35
C LYS A 341 -8.80 5.52 -15.34
N LEU A 342 -8.52 5.34 -14.05
CA LEU A 342 -9.04 6.21 -13.01
C LEU A 342 -8.49 7.64 -13.15
N LEU A 343 -7.18 7.79 -13.27
CA LEU A 343 -6.52 9.11 -13.28
C LEU A 343 -6.82 9.91 -14.55
N GLU A 344 -6.87 9.26 -15.71
CA GLU A 344 -7.18 9.91 -16.99
C GLU A 344 -8.67 10.27 -17.10
N ASN A 345 -9.57 9.34 -16.74
CA ASN A 345 -11.02 9.58 -16.82
C ASN A 345 -11.50 10.71 -15.88
N GLU A 346 -10.88 10.82 -14.72
CA GLU A 346 -11.21 11.85 -13.74
C GLU A 346 -10.36 13.14 -13.94
N GLY A 347 -9.51 13.17 -14.97
CA GLY A 347 -8.68 14.34 -15.31
C GLY A 347 -7.69 14.74 -14.23
N VAL A 348 -7.16 13.77 -13.48
CA VAL A 348 -6.23 13.95 -12.35
C VAL A 348 -4.78 13.78 -12.75
N GLY A 349 -4.52 12.91 -13.73
CA GLY A 349 -3.18 12.53 -14.12
C GLY A 349 -2.97 12.46 -15.62
N ARG A 350 -1.69 12.44 -15.99
CA ARG A 350 -1.25 12.21 -17.37
C ARG A 350 -0.38 10.96 -17.40
N TYR A 351 -0.74 10.02 -18.24
CA TYR A 351 0.05 8.81 -18.47
C TYR A 351 1.25 9.10 -19.38
N VAL A 352 2.37 8.49 -19.03
CA VAL A 352 3.59 8.43 -19.86
C VAL A 352 4.07 6.98 -19.88
N GLU A 353 4.58 6.55 -21.02
CA GLU A 353 5.16 5.21 -21.15
C GLU A 353 6.27 4.97 -20.12
N ALA A 354 6.21 3.81 -19.47
CA ALA A 354 7.18 3.45 -18.45
C ALA A 354 8.60 3.33 -19.04
N GLU A 355 9.60 3.67 -18.22
CA GLU A 355 11.02 3.56 -18.59
C GLU A 355 11.40 4.34 -19.86
N ASN A 356 10.68 5.43 -20.16
CA ASN A 356 10.93 6.31 -21.29
C ASN A 356 11.23 7.74 -20.79
N PRO A 357 12.51 8.06 -20.47
CA PRO A 357 12.90 9.37 -19.97
C PRO A 357 12.59 10.52 -20.90
N GLU A 358 12.66 10.31 -22.22
CA GLU A 358 12.41 11.32 -23.25
C GLU A 358 10.94 11.76 -23.23
N LYS A 359 10.01 10.81 -23.25
CA LYS A 359 8.57 11.11 -23.14
C LYS A 359 8.20 11.73 -21.81
N LEU A 360 8.85 11.31 -20.72
CA LEU A 360 8.63 11.91 -19.42
C LEU A 360 9.11 13.36 -19.36
N ALA A 361 10.27 13.66 -19.97
CA ALA A 361 10.78 15.01 -20.10
C ALA A 361 9.84 15.91 -20.93
N GLU A 362 9.38 15.43 -22.08
CA GLU A 362 8.41 16.14 -22.93
C GLU A 362 7.10 16.44 -22.19
N ALA A 363 6.57 15.45 -21.46
CA ALA A 363 5.35 15.63 -20.67
C ALA A 363 5.55 16.69 -19.57
N ILE A 364 6.66 16.67 -18.84
CA ILE A 364 6.98 17.67 -17.82
C ILE A 364 7.08 19.06 -18.43
N LEU A 365 7.83 19.23 -19.55
CA LEU A 365 7.95 20.52 -20.24
C LEU A 365 6.61 21.07 -20.72
N THR A 366 5.73 20.21 -21.21
CA THR A 366 4.38 20.61 -21.61
C THR A 366 3.55 21.07 -20.43
N ILE A 367 3.60 20.30 -19.33
CA ILE A 367 2.83 20.56 -18.11
C ILE A 367 3.29 21.85 -17.41
N THR A 368 4.59 22.15 -17.38
CA THR A 368 5.08 23.41 -16.75
C THR A 368 4.50 24.67 -17.38
N LYS A 369 4.04 24.58 -18.63
CA LYS A 369 3.43 25.68 -19.39
C LYS A 369 1.90 25.71 -19.32
N ASP A 370 1.28 24.67 -18.73
CA ASP A 370 -0.18 24.50 -18.68
C ASP A 370 -0.71 24.66 -17.25
N SER A 371 -0.72 25.90 -16.79
CA SER A 371 -1.23 26.24 -15.45
C SER A 371 -2.71 25.87 -15.23
N LYS A 372 -3.50 25.87 -16.33
CA LYS A 372 -4.91 25.49 -16.29
C LYS A 372 -5.07 24.00 -16.00
N TRP A 373 -4.30 23.16 -16.69
CA TRP A 373 -4.31 21.72 -16.43
C TRP A 373 -3.82 21.40 -15.02
N LEU A 374 -2.71 22.02 -14.57
CA LEU A 374 -2.16 21.84 -13.24
C LEU A 374 -3.22 22.11 -12.15
N SER A 375 -3.92 23.25 -12.25
CA SER A 375 -4.96 23.62 -11.30
C SER A 375 -6.16 22.67 -11.33
N SER A 376 -6.68 22.34 -12.54
CA SER A 376 -7.85 21.48 -12.65
C SER A 376 -7.55 20.04 -12.23
N ALA A 377 -6.41 19.48 -12.60
CA ALA A 377 -6.02 18.13 -12.20
C ALA A 377 -5.85 18.00 -10.68
N ALA A 378 -5.27 19.02 -10.05
CA ALA A 378 -5.13 19.09 -8.60
C ALA A 378 -6.50 19.14 -7.88
N GLU A 379 -7.44 19.95 -8.37
CA GLU A 379 -8.78 20.06 -7.81
C GLU A 379 -9.58 18.77 -8.01
N ASN A 380 -9.56 18.22 -9.20
CA ASN A 380 -10.25 16.97 -9.52
C ASN A 380 -9.75 15.83 -8.62
N GLY A 381 -8.44 15.72 -8.42
CA GLY A 381 -7.86 14.72 -7.52
C GLY A 381 -8.35 14.86 -6.08
N ARG A 382 -8.35 16.07 -5.55
CA ARG A 382 -8.84 16.34 -4.19
C ARG A 382 -10.32 15.98 -4.05
N ASN A 383 -11.16 16.42 -4.98
CA ASN A 383 -12.59 16.13 -4.98
C ASN A 383 -12.87 14.63 -5.08
N LEU A 384 -12.13 13.94 -5.94
CA LEU A 384 -12.24 12.49 -6.11
C LEU A 384 -11.96 11.74 -4.81
N VAL A 385 -10.87 12.10 -4.13
CA VAL A 385 -10.48 11.46 -2.87
C VAL A 385 -11.48 11.76 -1.75
N MET A 386 -11.90 12.99 -1.62
CA MET A 386 -12.88 13.39 -0.59
C MET A 386 -14.18 12.62 -0.71
N ASN A 387 -14.65 12.39 -1.95
CA ASN A 387 -15.95 11.79 -2.21
C ASN A 387 -15.93 10.25 -2.29
N LYS A 388 -14.81 9.65 -2.77
CA LYS A 388 -14.79 8.21 -3.08
C LYS A 388 -13.70 7.40 -2.36
N PHE A 389 -12.63 8.05 -1.87
CA PHE A 389 -11.46 7.36 -1.34
C PHE A 389 -11.03 7.84 0.05
N ASN A 390 -11.90 8.55 0.76
CA ASN A 390 -11.72 8.85 2.16
C ASN A 390 -11.86 7.56 2.98
N ARG A 391 -10.90 7.28 3.84
CA ARG A 391 -10.90 6.07 4.68
C ARG A 391 -12.07 6.00 5.66
N ASP A 392 -12.63 7.12 6.09
CA ASP A 392 -13.78 7.11 6.97
C ASP A 392 -15.01 6.55 6.26
N PHE A 393 -15.23 7.00 5.02
CA PHE A 393 -16.29 6.48 4.16
C PHE A 393 -16.08 4.98 3.87
N LEU A 394 -14.87 4.59 3.43
CA LEU A 394 -14.56 3.20 3.10
C LEU A 394 -14.66 2.26 4.30
N ALA A 395 -14.27 2.72 5.49
CA ALA A 395 -14.43 1.93 6.73
C ALA A 395 -15.88 1.76 7.12
N SER A 396 -16.71 2.79 6.96
CA SER A 396 -18.16 2.73 7.20
C SER A 396 -18.83 1.79 6.22
N GLU A 397 -18.53 1.89 4.93
CA GLU A 397 -19.03 0.99 3.88
C GLU A 397 -18.66 -0.48 4.19
N TYR A 398 -17.42 -0.73 4.55
CA TYR A 398 -16.97 -2.07 4.91
C TYR A 398 -17.72 -2.60 6.14
N LEU A 399 -17.91 -1.77 7.16
CA LEU A 399 -18.66 -2.16 8.36
C LEU A 399 -20.11 -2.52 8.03
N GLU A 400 -20.77 -1.75 7.17
CA GLU A 400 -22.15 -2.05 6.72
C GLU A 400 -22.23 -3.37 5.92
N ILE A 401 -21.21 -3.68 5.11
CA ILE A 401 -21.12 -4.99 4.43
C ILE A 401 -20.99 -6.12 5.47
N LEU A 402 -20.16 -5.94 6.50
CA LEU A 402 -19.98 -6.96 7.55
C LEU A 402 -21.23 -7.18 8.40
N LYS A 403 -22.02 -6.13 8.66
CA LYS A 403 -23.28 -6.24 9.41
C LYS A 403 -24.36 -7.06 8.72
N ARG A 404 -24.24 -7.29 7.40
CA ARG A 404 -25.17 -8.06 6.58
C ARG A 404 -24.82 -9.56 6.49
N LEU A 405 -23.75 -10.01 7.12
CA LEU A 405 -23.33 -11.42 7.13
C LEU A 405 -24.12 -12.26 8.11
#